data_557719e45b8b601d1c21893e18e39073
#
_entry.id   557719e45b8b601d1c21893e18e39073
#
_cell.length_a   1.000
_cell.length_b   1.000
_cell.length_c   1.000
_cell.angle_alpha   90.00
_cell.angle_beta   90.00
_cell.angle_gamma   90.00
#
_symmetry.space_group_name_H-M   'P 1'
#
loop_
_entity.id
_entity.type
_entity.pdbx_description
1 polymer ?
#
loop_
_entity_poly.entity_id
_entity_poly.type
_entity_poly.pdbx_seq_one_letter_code
_entity_poly.pdbx_strand_id
1 'polypeptide(L)'
;DQDLFELMSGAPEKFSSFIMALQGLARFHDFSMDKFHKIAHRSYKELNGNYFPEIETIARVTRSQYFNETPLSIEGLKKVLEEKFHYNIDTTTLGEDSTLTKLRSLYKEGPTHHLLLGGNLKDSHILFILAKELGSCVMGLPKTVLGGKNLYDQTFNEILSDYKSSYFSGSLLINENELAADMRGFFGNSDF
;
A
#
# COMPACT_ATOMS: atom_id res chain seq x y z
N ASP A 1 23.33 15.30 11.44
CA ASP A 1 23.31 13.92 10.94
C ASP A 1 23.37 13.83 9.42
N GLN A 2 23.86 14.92 8.80
CA GLN A 2 24.12 14.98 7.35
C GLN A 2 25.19 13.96 6.96
N ASP A 3 26.20 13.77 7.82
CA ASP A 3 27.28 12.80 7.66
C ASP A 3 26.80 11.35 7.63
N LEU A 4 25.74 11.02 8.41
CA LEU A 4 25.13 9.70 8.40
C LEU A 4 24.41 9.44 7.08
N PHE A 5 23.75 10.48 6.54
CA PHE A 5 23.05 10.40 5.27
C PHE A 5 24.03 10.25 4.09
N GLU A 6 25.16 10.98 4.09
CA GLU A 6 26.21 10.84 3.08
C GLU A 6 26.86 9.45 3.15
N LEU A 7 27.08 8.92 4.35
CA LEU A 7 27.61 7.57 4.55
C LEU A 7 26.65 6.49 4.03
N MET A 8 25.34 6.75 4.13
CA MET A 8 24.29 5.84 3.68
C MET A 8 24.10 5.85 2.16
N SER A 9 24.21 7.02 1.53
CA SER A 9 24.04 7.16 0.08
C SER A 9 25.25 6.66 -0.73
N GLY A 10 26.46 6.68 -0.13
CA GLY A 10 27.70 6.29 -0.79
C GLY A 10 28.08 4.80 -0.73
N ALA A 11 27.38 3.98 0.07
CA ALA A 11 27.75 2.57 0.23
C ALA A 11 26.54 1.69 0.66
N PRO A 12 25.70 1.27 -0.29
CA PRO A 12 24.51 0.45 -0.02
C PRO A 12 24.79 -0.84 0.78
N GLU A 13 25.95 -1.48 0.54
CA GLU A 13 26.35 -2.71 1.24
C GLU A 13 26.67 -2.45 2.72
N LYS A 14 27.29 -1.30 3.04
CA LYS A 14 27.57 -0.90 4.43
C LYS A 14 26.29 -0.52 5.16
N PHE A 15 25.30 0.01 4.44
CA PHE A 15 23.98 0.31 4.99
C PHE A 15 23.23 -0.96 5.43
N SER A 16 23.25 -2.01 4.62
CA SER A 16 22.68 -3.30 5.01
C SER A 16 23.31 -3.84 6.29
N SER A 17 24.62 -3.78 6.42
CA SER A 17 25.35 -4.21 7.62
C SER A 17 25.00 -3.35 8.85
N PHE A 18 24.83 -2.05 8.68
CA PHE A 18 24.40 -1.13 9.74
C PHE A 18 22.96 -1.43 10.21
N ILE A 19 22.04 -1.68 9.28
CA ILE A 19 20.67 -2.09 9.60
C ILE A 19 20.68 -3.42 10.37
N MET A 20 21.49 -4.40 9.93
CA MET A 20 21.63 -5.67 10.66
C MET A 20 22.16 -5.48 12.08
N ALA A 21 23.12 -4.58 12.26
CA ALA A 21 23.64 -4.24 13.59
C ALA A 21 22.59 -3.58 14.49
N LEU A 22 21.81 -2.64 13.94
CA LEU A 22 20.68 -2.02 14.66
C LEU A 22 19.61 -3.04 15.02
N GLN A 23 19.29 -3.99 14.14
CA GLN A 23 18.39 -5.09 14.44
C GLN A 23 18.93 -6.00 15.55
N GLY A 24 20.24 -6.26 15.54
CA GLY A 24 20.94 -6.99 16.61
C GLY A 24 20.81 -6.29 17.96
N LEU A 25 21.06 -4.98 18.01
CA LEU A 25 20.89 -4.16 19.22
C LEU A 25 19.43 -4.16 19.71
N ALA A 26 18.48 -4.02 18.80
CA ALA A 26 17.06 -4.06 19.14
C ALA A 26 16.67 -5.40 19.81
N ARG A 27 17.14 -6.53 19.26
CA ARG A 27 16.93 -7.86 19.85
C ARG A 27 17.60 -8.01 21.22
N PHE A 28 18.81 -7.48 21.38
CA PHE A 28 19.55 -7.55 22.64
C PHE A 28 18.84 -6.80 23.78
N HIS A 29 18.09 -5.75 23.47
CA HIS A 29 17.31 -4.94 24.42
C HIS A 29 15.82 -5.31 24.48
N ASP A 30 15.43 -6.55 24.10
CA ASP A 30 14.03 -7.00 24.04
C ASP A 30 13.10 -6.07 23.22
N PHE A 31 13.68 -5.31 22.31
CA PHE A 31 12.94 -4.45 21.40
C PHE A 31 12.34 -5.27 20.28
N SER A 32 11.03 -5.40 20.24
CA SER A 32 10.38 -6.26 19.24
C SER A 32 10.63 -5.75 17.82
N MET A 33 10.86 -6.67 16.88
CA MET A 33 11.06 -6.33 15.47
C MET A 33 9.88 -5.56 14.87
N ASP A 34 8.66 -5.83 15.34
CA ASP A 34 7.46 -5.07 14.96
C ASP A 34 7.58 -3.58 15.32
N LYS A 35 8.06 -3.25 16.52
CA LYS A 35 8.31 -1.85 16.93
C LYS A 35 9.42 -1.22 16.07
N PHE A 36 10.49 -1.96 15.79
CA PHE A 36 11.57 -1.49 14.94
C PHE A 36 11.05 -1.15 13.53
N HIS A 37 10.28 -2.04 12.91
CA HIS A 37 9.70 -1.82 11.59
C HIS A 37 8.74 -0.63 11.56
N LYS A 38 7.92 -0.45 12.61
CA LYS A 38 7.01 0.71 12.72
C LYS A 38 7.78 2.03 12.80
N ILE A 39 8.87 2.08 13.58
CA ILE A 39 9.71 3.27 13.70
C ILE A 39 10.40 3.55 12.37
N ALA A 40 11.01 2.54 11.74
CA ALA A 40 11.68 2.69 10.46
C ALA A 40 10.72 3.17 9.36
N HIS A 41 9.51 2.61 9.32
CA HIS A 41 8.44 3.04 8.41
C HIS A 41 8.01 4.49 8.66
N ARG A 42 7.85 4.88 9.94
CA ARG A 42 7.54 6.27 10.29
C ARG A 42 8.63 7.23 9.83
N SER A 43 9.89 6.90 10.13
CA SER A 43 11.04 7.71 9.69
C SER A 43 11.11 7.82 8.17
N TYR A 44 10.84 6.73 7.44
CA TYR A 44 10.78 6.75 5.97
C TYR A 44 9.73 7.75 5.45
N LYS A 45 8.54 7.79 6.07
CA LYS A 45 7.50 8.76 5.69
C LYS A 45 7.91 10.20 5.99
N GLU A 46 8.45 10.44 7.18
CA GLU A 46 8.88 11.77 7.63
C GLU A 46 10.02 12.32 6.75
N LEU A 47 11.00 11.48 6.38
CA LEU A 47 12.09 11.84 5.46
C LEU A 47 11.59 12.27 4.08
N ASN A 48 10.47 11.70 3.63
CA ASN A 48 9.85 12.07 2.35
C ASN A 48 8.76 13.14 2.50
N GLY A 49 8.62 13.79 3.67
CA GLY A 49 7.57 14.77 3.92
C GLY A 49 6.15 14.20 3.79
N ASN A 50 5.98 12.89 3.93
CA ASN A 50 4.75 12.13 3.67
C ASN A 50 4.20 12.30 2.23
N TYR A 51 5.03 12.72 1.28
CA TYR A 51 4.66 12.90 -0.12
C TYR A 51 5.62 12.13 -1.03
N PHE A 52 5.06 11.36 -1.99
CA PHE A 52 5.81 10.46 -2.87
C PHE A 52 5.49 10.79 -4.34
N PRO A 53 6.19 11.76 -4.95
CA PRO A 53 5.90 12.25 -6.30
C PRO A 53 5.97 11.17 -7.38
N GLU A 54 6.81 10.15 -7.15
CA GLU A 54 6.92 8.99 -8.05
C GLU A 54 5.63 8.18 -8.05
N ILE A 55 5.06 7.91 -6.86
CA ILE A 55 3.81 7.14 -6.74
C ILE A 55 2.63 7.94 -7.27
N GLU A 56 2.59 9.27 -7.01
CA GLU A 56 1.60 10.18 -7.60
C GLU A 56 1.63 10.14 -9.12
N THR A 57 2.82 10.15 -9.69
CA THR A 57 2.99 10.08 -11.15
C THR A 57 2.50 8.73 -11.70
N ILE A 58 2.86 7.63 -11.05
CA ILE A 58 2.39 6.29 -11.44
C ILE A 58 0.86 6.20 -11.34
N ALA A 59 0.25 6.73 -10.26
CA ALA A 59 -1.19 6.73 -10.10
C ALA A 59 -1.90 7.54 -11.19
N ARG A 60 -1.38 8.72 -11.53
CA ARG A 60 -1.90 9.57 -12.61
C ARG A 60 -1.82 8.88 -13.98
N VAL A 61 -0.67 8.28 -14.30
CA VAL A 61 -0.48 7.53 -15.54
C VAL A 61 -1.43 6.33 -15.60
N THR A 62 -1.53 5.57 -14.51
CA THR A 62 -2.44 4.42 -14.41
C THR A 62 -3.90 4.85 -14.62
N ARG A 63 -4.30 5.96 -13.99
CA ARG A 63 -5.65 6.52 -14.16
C ARG A 63 -5.93 6.86 -15.61
N SER A 64 -5.04 7.60 -16.27
CA SER A 64 -5.21 7.99 -17.67
C SER A 64 -5.15 6.81 -18.64
N GLN A 65 -4.43 5.76 -18.31
CA GLN A 65 -4.25 4.59 -19.17
C GLN A 65 -5.45 3.62 -19.13
N TYR A 66 -6.04 3.44 -17.96
CA TYR A 66 -7.03 2.39 -17.75
C TYR A 66 -8.44 2.89 -17.49
N PHE A 67 -8.61 4.16 -17.11
CA PHE A 67 -9.90 4.68 -16.67
C PHE A 67 -10.28 5.97 -17.41
N ASN A 68 -11.50 5.98 -17.93
CA ASN A 68 -12.10 7.16 -18.60
C ASN A 68 -13.22 7.79 -17.75
N GLU A 69 -13.49 7.22 -16.58
CA GLU A 69 -14.58 7.63 -15.70
C GLU A 69 -14.07 8.31 -14.42
N THR A 70 -14.88 9.23 -13.92
CA THR A 70 -14.68 9.89 -12.63
C THR A 70 -16.04 10.04 -11.97
N PRO A 71 -16.23 9.54 -10.75
CA PRO A 71 -15.29 8.77 -9.90
C PRO A 71 -15.05 7.35 -10.43
N LEU A 72 -13.97 6.73 -9.97
CA LEU A 72 -13.65 5.35 -10.32
C LEU A 72 -14.69 4.39 -9.72
N SER A 73 -15.09 3.39 -10.50
CA SER A 73 -16.04 2.37 -10.08
C SER A 73 -15.38 1.06 -9.65
N ILE A 74 -16.08 0.28 -8.82
CA ILE A 74 -15.66 -1.06 -8.42
C ILE A 74 -15.53 -1.95 -9.65
N GLU A 75 -16.48 -1.88 -10.57
CA GLU A 75 -16.53 -2.65 -11.80
C GLU A 75 -15.36 -2.31 -12.72
N GLY A 76 -15.01 -1.02 -12.84
CA GLY A 76 -13.87 -0.56 -13.62
C GLY A 76 -12.54 -1.11 -13.06
N LEU A 77 -12.34 -1.05 -11.76
CA LEU A 77 -11.15 -1.60 -11.11
C LEU A 77 -11.06 -3.13 -11.22
N LYS A 78 -12.18 -3.84 -11.02
CA LYS A 78 -12.24 -5.30 -11.21
C LYS A 78 -11.87 -5.67 -12.63
N LYS A 79 -12.49 -5.03 -13.61
CA LYS A 79 -12.23 -5.30 -15.04
C LYS A 79 -10.74 -5.14 -15.38
N VAL A 80 -10.10 -4.08 -14.93
CA VAL A 80 -8.66 -3.86 -15.17
C VAL A 80 -7.82 -4.96 -14.51
N LEU A 81 -8.10 -5.32 -13.26
CA LEU A 81 -7.38 -6.38 -12.56
C LEU A 81 -7.55 -7.73 -13.24
N GLU A 82 -8.75 -8.08 -13.66
CA GLU A 82 -9.06 -9.36 -14.30
C GLU A 82 -8.46 -9.45 -15.71
N GLU A 83 -8.68 -8.43 -16.56
CA GLU A 83 -8.26 -8.46 -17.95
C GLU A 83 -6.76 -8.23 -18.18
N LYS A 84 -6.12 -7.38 -17.35
CA LYS A 84 -4.73 -6.98 -17.54
C LYS A 84 -3.75 -7.68 -16.60
N PHE A 85 -4.21 -8.05 -15.40
CA PHE A 85 -3.35 -8.62 -14.36
C PHE A 85 -3.77 -10.03 -13.94
N HIS A 86 -4.71 -10.65 -14.67
CA HIS A 86 -5.14 -12.05 -14.50
C HIS A 86 -5.61 -12.40 -13.09
N TYR A 87 -6.36 -11.45 -12.47
CA TYR A 87 -7.01 -11.69 -11.19
C TYR A 87 -8.31 -12.48 -11.36
N ASN A 88 -8.59 -13.30 -10.35
CA ASN A 88 -9.91 -13.83 -10.06
C ASN A 88 -10.37 -13.23 -8.74
N ILE A 89 -11.44 -12.43 -8.76
CA ILE A 89 -11.93 -11.67 -7.60
C ILE A 89 -13.22 -12.30 -7.10
N ASP A 90 -13.16 -12.86 -5.89
CA ASP A 90 -14.29 -13.50 -5.21
C ASP A 90 -14.77 -12.65 -4.04
N THR A 91 -16.05 -12.36 -4.01
CA THR A 91 -16.71 -11.55 -2.97
C THR A 91 -17.55 -12.39 -1.99
N THR A 92 -17.60 -13.70 -2.14
CA THR A 92 -18.49 -14.60 -1.43
C THR A 92 -17.80 -15.49 -0.41
N THR A 93 -16.72 -16.16 -0.80
CA THR A 93 -16.08 -17.23 -0.04
C THR A 93 -15.55 -16.79 1.34
N LEU A 94 -15.06 -15.55 1.47
CA LEU A 94 -14.49 -15.08 2.75
C LEU A 94 -15.58 -14.82 3.81
N GLY A 95 -16.82 -14.60 3.39
CA GLY A 95 -17.95 -14.39 4.28
C GLY A 95 -18.53 -15.69 4.86
N GLU A 96 -18.26 -16.83 4.24
CA GLU A 96 -18.82 -18.13 4.64
C GLU A 96 -17.98 -18.79 5.75
N ASP A 97 -16.71 -18.47 5.90
CA ASP A 97 -15.82 -19.00 6.93
C ASP A 97 -15.84 -18.11 8.18
N SER A 98 -16.41 -18.62 9.26
CA SER A 98 -16.54 -17.90 10.54
C SER A 98 -15.19 -17.49 11.15
N THR A 99 -14.10 -18.19 10.82
CA THR A 99 -12.74 -17.88 11.31
C THR A 99 -12.10 -16.72 10.55
N LEU A 100 -12.53 -16.49 9.32
CA LEU A 100 -12.00 -15.49 8.40
C LEU A 100 -12.84 -14.21 8.31
N THR A 101 -13.97 -14.13 9.00
CA THR A 101 -14.91 -12.98 8.96
C THR A 101 -14.27 -11.65 9.37
N LYS A 102 -13.15 -11.67 10.11
CA LYS A 102 -12.40 -10.46 10.50
C LYS A 102 -11.47 -9.97 9.41
N LEU A 103 -11.18 -10.77 8.39
CA LEU A 103 -10.32 -10.37 7.28
C LEU A 103 -11.13 -9.55 6.28
N ARG A 104 -10.56 -8.43 5.86
CA ARG A 104 -11.16 -7.60 4.80
C ARG A 104 -10.89 -8.16 3.42
N SER A 105 -9.70 -8.70 3.22
CA SER A 105 -9.31 -9.36 1.97
C SER A 105 -8.24 -10.40 2.24
N LEU A 106 -8.13 -11.37 1.33
CA LEU A 106 -7.12 -12.41 1.34
C LEU A 106 -6.61 -12.61 -0.09
N TYR A 107 -5.31 -12.42 -0.28
CA TYR A 107 -4.64 -12.73 -1.54
C TYR A 107 -4.07 -14.15 -1.48
N LYS A 108 -4.32 -14.94 -2.51
CA LYS A 108 -3.72 -16.26 -2.72
C LYS A 108 -2.93 -16.25 -4.01
N GLU A 109 -1.66 -16.61 -3.91
CA GLU A 109 -0.80 -16.77 -5.07
C GLU A 109 -1.09 -18.10 -5.78
N GLY A 110 -1.06 -18.09 -7.11
CA GLY A 110 -1.30 -19.25 -7.94
C GLY A 110 -1.05 -18.93 -9.42
N PRO A 111 -1.40 -19.85 -10.33
CA PRO A 111 -1.34 -19.60 -11.77
C PRO A 111 -2.18 -18.38 -12.21
N THR A 112 -3.26 -18.13 -11.48
CA THR A 112 -4.06 -16.91 -11.48
C THR A 112 -3.99 -16.30 -10.09
N HIS A 113 -4.00 -14.96 -10.02
CA HIS A 113 -4.03 -14.24 -8.76
C HIS A 113 -5.45 -14.28 -8.19
N HIS A 114 -5.63 -14.90 -7.02
CA HIS A 114 -6.95 -14.95 -6.37
C HIS A 114 -7.04 -13.89 -5.27
N LEU A 115 -8.03 -13.01 -5.38
CA LEU A 115 -8.36 -12.01 -4.36
C LEU A 115 -9.75 -12.32 -3.79
N LEU A 116 -9.77 -12.73 -2.54
CA LEU A 116 -11.01 -12.96 -1.79
C LEU A 116 -11.34 -11.69 -1.00
N LEU A 117 -12.57 -11.19 -1.12
CA LEU A 117 -13.06 -10.01 -0.40
C LEU A 117 -14.07 -10.41 0.67
N GLY A 118 -14.05 -9.72 1.80
CA GLY A 118 -15.01 -9.94 2.88
C GLY A 118 -16.44 -9.53 2.50
N GLY A 119 -17.42 -10.35 2.89
CA GLY A 119 -18.83 -10.15 2.47
C GLY A 119 -19.51 -8.88 3.02
N ASN A 120 -18.98 -8.26 4.08
CA ASN A 120 -19.59 -7.09 4.77
C ASN A 120 -18.80 -5.79 4.53
N LEU A 121 -18.09 -5.68 3.42
CA LEU A 121 -17.33 -4.48 3.10
C LEU A 121 -18.22 -3.40 2.51
N LYS A 122 -17.97 -2.15 2.90
CA LYS A 122 -18.56 -0.98 2.23
C LYS A 122 -17.85 -0.78 0.88
N ASP A 123 -18.54 -0.18 -0.08
CA ASP A 123 -18.00 0.09 -1.42
C ASP A 123 -16.67 0.85 -1.37
N SER A 124 -16.52 1.82 -0.47
CA SER A 124 -15.28 2.55 -0.28
C SER A 124 -14.10 1.66 0.17
N HIS A 125 -14.38 0.62 0.96
CA HIS A 125 -13.34 -0.35 1.34
C HIS A 125 -12.97 -1.26 0.17
N ILE A 126 -13.97 -1.68 -0.62
CA ILE A 126 -13.73 -2.51 -1.82
C ILE A 126 -12.89 -1.71 -2.83
N LEU A 127 -13.27 -0.46 -3.12
CA LEU A 127 -12.51 0.44 -3.99
C LEU A 127 -11.05 0.57 -3.53
N PHE A 128 -10.83 0.80 -2.21
CA PHE A 128 -9.50 0.94 -1.66
C PHE A 128 -8.67 -0.35 -1.83
N ILE A 129 -9.25 -1.52 -1.55
CA ILE A 129 -8.56 -2.80 -1.68
C ILE A 129 -8.20 -3.08 -3.14
N LEU A 130 -9.14 -2.89 -4.07
CA LEU A 130 -8.90 -3.10 -5.51
C LEU A 130 -7.84 -2.14 -6.05
N ALA A 131 -7.90 -0.87 -5.69
CA ALA A 131 -6.90 0.13 -6.06
C ALA A 131 -5.51 -0.20 -5.48
N LYS A 132 -5.45 -0.71 -4.26
CA LYS A 132 -4.22 -1.16 -3.61
C LYS A 132 -3.60 -2.35 -4.34
N GLU A 133 -4.41 -3.35 -4.73
CA GLU A 133 -3.96 -4.48 -5.54
C GLU A 133 -3.43 -4.03 -6.89
N LEU A 134 -4.14 -3.10 -7.55
CA LEU A 134 -3.68 -2.50 -8.80
C LEU A 134 -2.34 -1.80 -8.61
N GLY A 135 -2.17 -1.03 -7.54
CA GLY A 135 -0.92 -0.38 -7.18
C GLY A 135 0.23 -1.36 -7.01
N SER A 136 -0.01 -2.48 -6.33
CA SER A 136 1.00 -3.53 -6.20
C SER A 136 1.42 -4.10 -7.54
N CYS A 137 0.47 -4.28 -8.47
CA CYS A 137 0.75 -4.79 -9.81
C CYS A 137 1.56 -3.81 -10.66
N VAL A 138 1.11 -2.55 -10.76
CA VAL A 138 1.76 -1.55 -11.64
C VAL A 138 3.13 -1.12 -11.14
N MET A 139 3.36 -1.20 -9.83
CA MET A 139 4.67 -0.91 -9.23
C MET A 139 5.57 -2.14 -9.07
N GLY A 140 5.10 -3.34 -9.43
CA GLY A 140 5.87 -4.58 -9.29
C GLY A 140 6.24 -4.88 -7.82
N LEU A 141 5.38 -4.54 -6.86
CA LEU A 141 5.65 -4.73 -5.45
C LEU A 141 5.40 -6.18 -5.01
N PRO A 142 6.23 -6.71 -4.11
CA PRO A 142 5.98 -8.02 -3.51
C PRO A 142 4.65 -7.99 -2.74
N LYS A 143 3.86 -9.07 -2.90
CA LYS A 143 2.58 -9.22 -2.22
C LYS A 143 2.75 -10.03 -0.95
N THR A 144 2.08 -9.59 0.10
CA THR A 144 2.03 -10.36 1.34
C THR A 144 1.00 -11.48 1.18
N VAL A 145 1.50 -12.70 1.01
CA VAL A 145 0.64 -13.91 1.02
C VAL A 145 0.33 -14.22 2.48
N LEU A 146 -0.92 -14.03 2.89
CA LEU A 146 -1.43 -14.49 4.17
C LEU A 146 -1.60 -16.02 4.12
N GLY A 147 -0.49 -16.75 4.20
CA GLY A 147 -0.45 -18.20 4.22
C GLY A 147 0.69 -18.67 5.09
N GLY A 148 0.46 -18.76 6.41
CA GLY A 148 1.38 -19.43 7.34
C GLY A 148 2.45 -18.58 8.00
N LYS A 149 2.60 -17.29 7.67
CA LYS A 149 3.41 -16.37 8.47
C LYS A 149 2.51 -15.66 9.48
N ASN A 150 2.93 -15.62 10.73
CA ASN A 150 2.30 -14.75 11.71
C ASN A 150 2.42 -13.28 11.22
N LEU A 151 1.40 -12.46 11.47
CA LEU A 151 1.43 -11.00 11.20
C LEU A 151 2.67 -10.29 11.81
N TYR A 152 3.35 -10.95 12.74
CA TYR A 152 4.57 -10.48 13.43
C TYR A 152 5.87 -10.77 12.68
N ASP A 153 5.83 -11.58 11.61
CA ASP A 153 7.02 -12.00 10.85
C ASP A 153 7.19 -11.25 9.52
N GLN A 154 6.49 -10.12 9.36
CA GLN A 154 6.63 -9.29 8.18
C GLN A 154 8.03 -8.65 8.11
N THR A 155 8.65 -8.75 6.94
CA THR A 155 9.89 -8.03 6.65
C THR A 155 9.63 -6.53 6.47
N PHE A 156 10.66 -5.71 6.64
CA PHE A 156 10.53 -4.26 6.37
C PHE A 156 10.07 -3.99 4.93
N ASN A 157 10.54 -4.78 3.96
CA ASN A 157 10.12 -4.65 2.56
C ASN A 157 8.64 -4.93 2.34
N GLU A 158 8.07 -5.92 3.03
CA GLU A 158 6.63 -6.20 2.98
C GLU A 158 5.82 -5.04 3.55
N ILE A 159 6.24 -4.48 4.69
CA ILE A 159 5.59 -3.32 5.30
C ILE A 159 5.68 -2.09 4.39
N LEU A 160 6.84 -1.86 3.78
CA LEU A 160 7.05 -0.74 2.87
C LEU A 160 6.22 -0.91 1.58
N SER A 161 6.13 -2.13 1.06
CA SER A 161 5.32 -2.46 -0.11
C SER A 161 3.83 -2.25 0.16
N ASP A 162 3.36 -2.70 1.34
CA ASP A 162 2.00 -2.48 1.80
C ASP A 162 1.66 -0.99 1.92
N TYR A 163 2.58 -0.21 2.45
CA TYR A 163 2.44 1.24 2.55
C TYR A 163 2.39 1.91 1.17
N LYS A 164 3.34 1.59 0.27
CA LYS A 164 3.40 2.18 -1.08
C LYS A 164 2.14 1.88 -1.88
N SER A 165 1.64 0.65 -1.82
CA SER A 165 0.40 0.27 -2.50
C SER A 165 -0.83 0.96 -1.88
N SER A 166 -0.83 1.15 -0.56
CA SER A 166 -1.89 1.91 0.15
C SER A 166 -1.86 3.40 -0.19
N TYR A 167 -0.67 3.99 -0.29
CA TYR A 167 -0.48 5.37 -0.74
C TYR A 167 -0.97 5.55 -2.19
N PHE A 168 -0.56 4.66 -3.09
CA PHE A 168 -1.04 4.63 -4.47
C PHE A 168 -2.57 4.57 -4.55
N SER A 169 -3.20 3.73 -3.71
CA SER A 169 -4.66 3.63 -3.67
C SER A 169 -5.32 4.98 -3.36
N GLY A 170 -4.81 5.71 -2.37
CA GLY A 170 -5.29 7.06 -2.06
C GLY A 170 -5.13 8.01 -3.23
N SER A 171 -3.94 8.05 -3.82
CA SER A 171 -3.60 8.89 -4.97
C SER A 171 -4.42 8.57 -6.22
N LEU A 172 -4.72 7.29 -6.46
CA LEU A 172 -5.55 6.86 -7.58
C LEU A 172 -7.03 7.24 -7.40
N LEU A 173 -7.56 7.05 -6.19
CA LEU A 173 -8.99 7.25 -5.90
C LEU A 173 -9.35 8.73 -5.70
N ILE A 174 -8.43 9.53 -5.16
CA ILE A 174 -8.62 10.95 -4.90
C ILE A 174 -7.96 11.73 -6.03
N ASN A 175 -8.76 12.42 -6.83
CA ASN A 175 -8.24 13.30 -7.87
C ASN A 175 -7.66 14.56 -7.23
N GLU A 176 -6.36 14.79 -7.38
CA GLU A 176 -5.64 15.94 -6.83
C GLU A 176 -6.28 17.27 -7.23
N ASN A 177 -6.66 17.40 -8.51
CA ASN A 177 -7.25 18.65 -9.03
C ASN A 177 -8.64 18.93 -8.45
N GLU A 178 -9.48 17.89 -8.29
CA GLU A 178 -10.80 17.99 -7.69
C GLU A 178 -10.68 18.33 -6.20
N LEU A 179 -9.82 17.61 -5.47
CA LEU A 179 -9.56 17.88 -4.06
C LEU A 179 -9.03 19.31 -3.85
N ALA A 180 -8.07 19.76 -4.67
CA ALA A 180 -7.53 21.10 -4.58
C ALA A 180 -8.57 22.20 -4.92
N ALA A 181 -9.51 21.91 -5.84
CA ALA A 181 -10.62 22.81 -6.15
C ALA A 181 -11.60 22.91 -4.98
N ASP A 182 -11.97 21.75 -4.39
CA ASP A 182 -12.87 21.67 -3.23
C ASP A 182 -12.28 22.39 -2.02
N MET A 183 -10.99 22.15 -1.74
CA MET A 183 -10.28 22.84 -0.65
C MET A 183 -10.22 24.35 -0.87
N ARG A 184 -9.91 24.82 -2.08
CA ARG A 184 -9.93 26.25 -2.39
C ARG A 184 -11.33 26.85 -2.23
N GLY A 185 -12.36 26.12 -2.65
CA GLY A 185 -13.76 26.55 -2.45
C GLY A 185 -14.11 26.64 -0.98
N PHE A 186 -13.71 25.66 -0.18
CA PHE A 186 -13.97 25.63 1.26
C PHE A 186 -13.24 26.77 2.01
N PHE A 187 -11.94 26.91 1.81
CA PHE A 187 -11.15 27.95 2.49
C PHE A 187 -11.32 29.33 1.89
N GLY A 188 -11.65 29.45 0.59
CA GLY A 188 -11.89 30.75 -0.07
C GLY A 188 -13.21 31.39 0.33
N ASN A 189 -14.17 30.60 0.83
CA ASN A 189 -15.48 31.08 1.32
C ASN A 189 -15.49 31.25 2.86
N SER A 190 -14.40 31.00 3.53
CA SER A 190 -14.28 31.19 4.98
C SER A 190 -13.85 32.63 5.22
N ASP A 191 -14.79 33.49 5.51
CA ASP A 191 -14.53 34.79 6.16
C ASP A 191 -14.00 34.50 7.57
N PHE A 192 -12.67 34.53 7.76
CA PHE A 192 -11.99 34.55 9.04
C PHE A 192 -11.55 35.97 9.40
#